data_7352baab2ecbfdb2268a2a81ce13e4a7
#
_entry.id   7352baab2ecbfdb2268a2a81ce13e4a7
#
_cell.length_a   1.000
_cell.length_b   1.000
_cell.length_c   1.000
_cell.angle_alpha   90.00
_cell.angle_beta   90.00
_cell.angle_gamma   90.00
#
_symmetry.space_group_name_H-M   'P 1'
#
loop_
_entity.id
_entity.type
_entity.pdbx_description
1 polymer ?
#
loop_
_entity_poly.entity_id
_entity_poly.type
_entity_poly.pdbx_seq_one_letter_code
_entity_poly.pdbx_strand_id
1 'polypeptide(L)'
;VIFAVMYITMDIFYSFKDVGFWSMLPSLTTDSREREKTATFARFGSTIGGGLVGVLVMPAVIYFSEKTTSTGDAHGWFMFALIICTIALVSAWVVGCCTREVNSEIRENKEDTVGVIGVFKAVAKNDQLLWVAFAYLFYGIGINILGALEVYYFTYIMGQPKSFSILSTINIFLGMVSAALFPILSKKFSRKTVFGGCLVFMLCGIGVFAFAGNNLALVLLAAVMFAFPQQMVFLVVLMIITDSVEYGQWKLGHRDESLSLSIRPLIDKFGGAVSNGVVGQIAILAGMTTGATASSITAAGRMNFKLMMFAVPAVMLTISIIIFMKKITLTEERHAQIVAELEKTWGKDLGISVKNTSSDEKFSVKAPVSGNLIELSEVNDDVFSKGKAGLGFAIRPNDGRVYAPFDARVRQVFSTRHAVGIVADNGMALLIHVGLGTVALKGTGFVTYVEEGQRISQGDEILEFWDDTIQPLSPCIQFLLRHLCTYS
;
A
#
# COMPACT_ATOMS: atom_id res chain seq x y z
N VAL A 1 -28.16 20.88 10.60
CA VAL A 1 -27.18 21.55 9.71
C VAL A 1 -25.78 21.48 10.30
N ILE A 2 -25.53 22.00 11.52
CA ILE A 2 -24.20 22.05 12.16
C ILE A 2 -23.57 20.64 12.26
N PHE A 3 -24.30 19.64 12.74
CA PHE A 3 -23.81 18.25 12.78
C PHE A 3 -23.38 17.74 11.40
N ALA A 4 -24.17 17.97 10.37
CA ALA A 4 -23.84 17.53 9.01
C ALA A 4 -22.56 18.19 8.49
N VAL A 5 -22.38 19.49 8.72
CA VAL A 5 -21.17 20.22 8.32
C VAL A 5 -19.95 19.68 9.05
N MET A 6 -20.03 19.50 10.37
CA MET A 6 -18.93 18.95 11.17
C MET A 6 -18.58 17.53 10.75
N TYR A 7 -19.59 16.68 10.49
CA TYR A 7 -19.38 15.31 10.04
C TYR A 7 -18.69 15.25 8.69
N ILE A 8 -19.15 16.04 7.70
CA ILE A 8 -18.51 16.11 6.38
C ILE A 8 -17.06 16.60 6.49
N THR A 9 -16.84 17.66 7.28
CA THR A 9 -15.49 18.21 7.51
C THR A 9 -14.56 17.15 8.12
N MET A 10 -15.01 16.45 9.15
CA MET A 10 -14.25 15.36 9.77
C MET A 10 -13.93 14.25 8.75
N ASP A 11 -14.89 13.88 7.91
CA ASP A 11 -14.72 12.81 6.92
C ASP A 11 -13.72 13.19 5.83
N ILE A 12 -13.65 14.45 5.42
CA ILE A 12 -12.65 14.98 4.50
C ILE A 12 -11.25 14.87 5.12
N PHE A 13 -11.04 15.38 6.33
CA PHE A 13 -9.73 15.28 7.01
C PHE A 13 -9.32 13.83 7.30
N TYR A 14 -10.27 12.98 7.66
CA TYR A 14 -10.02 11.55 7.81
C TYR A 14 -9.53 10.92 6.49
N SER A 15 -10.14 11.29 5.38
CA SER A 15 -9.74 10.80 4.05
C SER A 15 -8.32 11.23 3.68
N PHE A 16 -7.93 12.48 3.94
CA PHE A 16 -6.57 12.95 3.75
C PHE A 16 -5.55 12.15 4.59
N LYS A 17 -5.87 11.93 5.86
CA LYS A 17 -5.02 11.13 6.76
C LYS A 17 -4.91 9.68 6.29
N ASP A 18 -6.01 9.07 5.86
CA ASP A 18 -6.03 7.67 5.41
C ASP A 18 -5.22 7.50 4.11
N VAL A 19 -5.40 8.39 3.13
CA VAL A 19 -4.61 8.40 1.89
C VAL A 19 -3.13 8.61 2.20
N GLY A 20 -2.78 9.61 3.01
CA GLY A 20 -1.39 9.90 3.38
C GLY A 20 -0.72 8.71 4.08
N PHE A 21 -1.41 8.06 5.00
CA PHE A 21 -0.88 6.89 5.72
C PHE A 21 -0.59 5.70 4.79
N TRP A 22 -1.54 5.34 3.93
CA TRP A 22 -1.37 4.19 3.05
C TRP A 22 -0.45 4.48 1.85
N SER A 23 -0.33 5.75 1.43
CA SER A 23 0.60 6.15 0.36
C SER A 23 2.07 6.11 0.78
N MET A 24 2.36 6.06 2.08
CA MET A 24 3.72 5.78 2.55
C MET A 24 4.17 4.34 2.27
N LEU A 25 3.25 3.38 2.15
CA LEU A 25 3.61 1.97 2.04
C LEU A 25 4.52 1.64 0.85
N PRO A 26 4.24 2.08 -0.39
CA PRO A 26 5.16 1.89 -1.51
C PRO A 26 6.43 2.76 -1.41
N SER A 27 6.44 3.78 -0.55
CA SER A 27 7.61 4.62 -0.34
C SER A 27 8.58 4.10 0.73
N LEU A 28 8.15 3.14 1.54
CA LEU A 28 9.00 2.50 2.55
C LEU A 28 9.89 1.39 1.97
N THR A 29 9.42 0.68 0.96
CA THR A 29 10.17 -0.41 0.33
C THR A 29 9.62 -0.73 -1.06
N THR A 30 10.48 -1.16 -1.97
CA THR A 30 10.09 -1.69 -3.29
C THR A 30 9.75 -3.19 -3.24
N ASP A 31 10.12 -3.89 -2.16
CA ASP A 31 9.81 -5.31 -1.99
C ASP A 31 8.35 -5.51 -1.58
N SER A 32 7.58 -6.17 -2.45
CA SER A 32 6.17 -6.46 -2.24
C SER A 32 5.90 -7.33 -0.99
N ARG A 33 6.86 -8.18 -0.58
CA ARG A 33 6.73 -9.02 0.63
C ARG A 33 6.97 -8.23 1.92
N GLU A 34 7.86 -7.27 1.90
CA GLU A 34 8.06 -6.35 3.02
C GLU A 34 6.86 -5.41 3.18
N ARG A 35 6.31 -4.91 2.07
CA ARG A 35 5.05 -4.15 2.06
C ARG A 35 3.91 -4.94 2.70
N GLU A 36 3.79 -6.23 2.35
CA GLU A 36 2.78 -7.13 2.91
C GLU A 36 2.90 -7.27 4.44
N LYS A 37 4.11 -7.46 4.96
CA LYS A 37 4.36 -7.51 6.41
C LYS A 37 3.99 -6.19 7.09
N THR A 38 4.45 -5.07 6.54
CA THR A 38 4.20 -3.73 7.08
C THR A 38 2.70 -3.42 7.10
N ALA A 39 1.98 -3.68 6.00
CA ALA A 39 0.53 -3.51 5.93
C ALA A 39 -0.21 -4.40 6.92
N THR A 40 0.26 -5.65 7.12
CA THR A 40 -0.31 -6.59 8.09
C THR A 40 -0.16 -6.06 9.51
N PHE A 41 1.01 -5.56 9.90
CA PHE A 41 1.23 -4.96 11.22
C PHE A 41 0.37 -3.71 11.42
N ALA A 42 0.27 -2.84 10.42
CA ALA A 42 -0.58 -1.66 10.46
C ALA A 42 -2.06 -2.05 10.64
N ARG A 43 -2.53 -3.07 9.91
CA ARG A 43 -3.91 -3.55 10.02
C ARG A 43 -4.20 -4.23 11.35
N PHE A 44 -3.24 -5.00 11.86
CA PHE A 44 -3.34 -5.62 13.19
C PHE A 44 -3.49 -4.55 14.28
N GLY A 45 -2.65 -3.51 14.27
CA GLY A 45 -2.75 -2.38 15.19
C GLY A 45 -4.08 -1.63 15.06
N SER A 46 -4.57 -1.41 13.84
CA SER A 46 -5.88 -0.78 13.58
C SER A 46 -7.04 -1.61 14.16
N THR A 47 -6.99 -2.94 14.02
CA THR A 47 -8.02 -3.83 14.56
C THR A 47 -8.05 -3.82 16.09
N ILE A 48 -6.87 -3.85 16.73
CA ILE A 48 -6.76 -3.74 18.19
C ILE A 48 -7.29 -2.38 18.65
N GLY A 49 -6.83 -1.29 18.03
CA GLY A 49 -7.25 0.07 18.40
C GLY A 49 -8.75 0.28 18.27
N GLY A 50 -9.33 -0.12 17.13
CA GLY A 50 -10.78 -0.04 16.91
C GLY A 50 -11.57 -0.89 17.91
N GLY A 51 -11.09 -2.11 18.21
CA GLY A 51 -11.69 -3.00 19.20
C GLY A 51 -11.65 -2.42 20.62
N LEU A 52 -10.50 -1.89 21.04
CA LEU A 52 -10.34 -1.25 22.35
C LEU A 52 -11.28 -0.05 22.49
N VAL A 53 -11.36 0.81 21.47
CA VAL A 53 -12.30 1.93 21.47
C VAL A 53 -13.74 1.43 21.61
N GLY A 54 -14.14 0.41 20.83
CA GLY A 54 -15.48 -0.16 20.90
C GLY A 54 -15.86 -0.73 22.27
N VAL A 55 -14.91 -1.37 22.97
CA VAL A 55 -15.12 -1.93 24.31
C VAL A 55 -15.11 -0.84 25.38
N LEU A 56 -14.21 0.14 25.28
CA LEU A 56 -13.96 1.13 26.33
C LEU A 56 -14.87 2.37 26.25
N VAL A 57 -15.54 2.61 25.11
CA VAL A 57 -16.31 3.85 24.89
C VAL A 57 -17.37 4.06 25.97
N MET A 58 -18.27 3.10 26.20
CA MET A 58 -19.35 3.27 27.17
C MET A 58 -18.86 3.30 28.62
N PRO A 59 -17.97 2.39 29.06
CA PRO A 59 -17.39 2.49 30.42
C PRO A 59 -16.69 3.83 30.66
N ALA A 60 -15.89 4.32 29.69
CA ALA A 60 -15.19 5.59 29.86
C ALA A 60 -16.15 6.79 29.86
N VAL A 61 -17.13 6.82 28.94
CA VAL A 61 -18.14 7.88 28.90
C VAL A 61 -18.92 7.96 30.20
N ILE A 62 -19.39 6.82 30.75
CA ILE A 62 -20.11 6.77 32.00
C ILE A 62 -19.23 7.22 33.19
N TYR A 63 -17.96 6.79 33.20
CA TYR A 63 -17.01 7.17 34.27
C TYR A 63 -16.78 8.69 34.33
N PHE A 64 -16.69 9.36 33.19
CA PHE A 64 -16.48 10.81 33.10
C PHE A 64 -17.80 11.62 33.16
N SER A 65 -18.96 10.97 33.18
CA SER A 65 -20.25 11.65 33.25
C SER A 65 -20.52 12.21 34.67
N GLU A 66 -20.96 13.45 34.73
CA GLU A 66 -21.34 14.12 35.96
C GLU A 66 -22.68 13.59 36.50
N LYS A 67 -23.54 13.12 35.60
CA LYS A 67 -24.87 12.57 35.96
C LYS A 67 -24.85 11.06 35.81
N THR A 68 -25.46 10.38 36.78
CA THR A 68 -25.64 8.93 36.74
C THR A 68 -26.70 8.55 35.72
N THR A 69 -26.26 8.41 34.46
CA THR A 69 -27.12 7.99 33.33
C THR A 69 -26.57 6.72 32.71
N SER A 70 -27.42 5.86 32.20
CA SER A 70 -27.01 4.63 31.52
C SER A 70 -26.37 4.86 30.15
N THR A 71 -26.49 6.07 29.61
CA THR A 71 -26.01 6.45 28.27
C THR A 71 -24.90 7.50 28.30
N GLY A 72 -24.48 7.96 29.47
CA GLY A 72 -23.55 9.07 29.66
C GLY A 72 -24.18 10.44 29.38
N ASP A 73 -23.49 11.49 29.75
CA ASP A 73 -23.87 12.88 29.49
C ASP A 73 -22.88 13.57 28.52
N ALA A 74 -23.17 14.82 28.18
CA ALA A 74 -22.34 15.61 27.22
C ALA A 74 -20.88 15.75 27.72
N HIS A 75 -20.67 15.86 29.05
CA HIS A 75 -19.31 15.97 29.62
C HIS A 75 -18.54 14.66 29.44
N GLY A 76 -19.14 13.52 29.74
CA GLY A 76 -18.51 12.20 29.51
C GLY A 76 -18.13 11.96 28.07
N TRP A 77 -19.01 12.27 27.13
CA TRP A 77 -18.70 12.18 25.69
C TRP A 77 -17.60 13.13 25.28
N PHE A 78 -17.57 14.36 25.79
CA PHE A 78 -16.51 15.33 25.49
C PHE A 78 -15.13 14.86 25.98
N MET A 79 -15.05 14.38 27.22
CA MET A 79 -13.81 13.86 27.81
C MET A 79 -13.29 12.65 27.07
N PHE A 80 -14.17 11.71 26.70
CA PHE A 80 -13.80 10.57 25.88
C PHE A 80 -13.25 11.01 24.52
N ALA A 81 -13.94 11.90 23.82
CA ALA A 81 -13.50 12.42 22.54
C ALA A 81 -12.13 13.11 22.64
N LEU A 82 -11.91 13.92 23.70
CA LEU A 82 -10.65 14.61 23.95
C LEU A 82 -9.47 13.62 24.09
N ILE A 83 -9.67 12.55 24.87
CA ILE A 83 -8.65 11.50 25.06
C ILE A 83 -8.32 10.82 23.73
N ILE A 84 -9.34 10.39 22.98
CA ILE A 84 -9.14 9.70 21.69
C ILE A 84 -8.47 10.62 20.67
N CYS A 85 -8.88 11.88 20.56
CA CYS A 85 -8.25 12.85 19.67
C CYS A 85 -6.78 13.10 20.05
N THR A 86 -6.46 13.19 21.35
CA THR A 86 -5.08 13.36 21.81
C THR A 86 -4.21 12.16 21.43
N ILE A 87 -4.70 10.93 21.65
CA ILE A 87 -3.99 9.71 21.24
C ILE A 87 -3.79 9.70 19.72
N ALA A 88 -4.80 10.08 18.94
CA ALA A 88 -4.71 10.13 17.48
C ALA A 88 -3.68 11.14 17.00
N LEU A 89 -3.63 12.34 17.60
CA LEU A 89 -2.64 13.37 17.28
C LEU A 89 -1.22 12.93 17.61
N VAL A 90 -1.00 12.39 18.81
CA VAL A 90 0.31 11.86 19.21
C VAL A 90 0.76 10.74 18.29
N SER A 91 -0.12 9.80 17.95
CA SER A 91 0.18 8.71 17.03
C SER A 91 0.57 9.22 15.63
N ALA A 92 -0.17 10.21 15.10
CA ALA A 92 0.14 10.81 13.80
C ALA A 92 1.49 11.53 13.82
N TRP A 93 1.78 12.24 14.91
CA TRP A 93 3.07 12.93 15.11
C TRP A 93 4.25 11.95 15.20
N VAL A 94 4.10 10.87 15.95
CA VAL A 94 5.11 9.79 16.05
C VAL A 94 5.37 9.17 14.67
N VAL A 95 4.33 8.85 13.91
CA VAL A 95 4.49 8.31 12.54
C VAL A 95 5.24 9.31 11.66
N GLY A 96 4.86 10.60 11.68
CA GLY A 96 5.50 11.64 10.85
C GLY A 96 6.97 11.87 11.19
N CYS A 97 7.34 11.78 12.49
CA CYS A 97 8.73 12.00 12.93
C CYS A 97 9.63 10.77 12.83
N CYS A 98 9.06 9.57 13.01
CA CYS A 98 9.84 8.34 13.11
C CYS A 98 9.88 7.53 11.79
N THR A 99 9.03 7.85 10.81
CA THR A 99 9.03 7.16 9.53
C THR A 99 9.97 7.86 8.56
N ARG A 100 10.90 7.10 7.96
CA ARG A 100 11.78 7.59 6.89
C ARG A 100 11.41 6.91 5.59
N GLU A 101 11.13 7.72 4.57
CA GLU A 101 10.91 7.22 3.23
C GLU A 101 12.24 6.85 2.57
N VAL A 102 12.25 5.74 1.84
CA VAL A 102 13.40 5.36 1.02
C VAL A 102 13.32 6.19 -0.27
N ASN A 103 14.24 7.13 -0.43
CA ASN A 103 14.43 7.83 -1.69
C ASN A 103 15.08 6.87 -2.67
N SER A 104 14.28 6.27 -3.55
CA SER A 104 14.78 5.52 -4.70
C SER A 104 14.64 6.38 -5.95
N GLU A 105 15.63 6.30 -6.82
CA GLU A 105 15.67 7.03 -8.10
C GLU A 105 14.48 6.68 -9.02
N ILE A 106 13.90 5.50 -8.81
CA ILE A 106 12.63 5.08 -9.46
C ILE A 106 11.47 6.04 -9.13
N ARG A 107 11.56 6.81 -8.02
CA ARG A 107 10.52 7.74 -7.56
C ARG A 107 10.72 9.18 -8.04
N GLU A 108 11.87 9.56 -8.57
CA GLU A 108 12.16 10.94 -9.00
C GLU A 108 11.40 11.37 -10.25
N ASN A 109 10.88 10.43 -11.06
CA ASN A 109 10.02 10.73 -12.22
C ASN A 109 8.59 11.14 -11.79
N LYS A 110 8.45 12.23 -11.05
CA LYS A 110 7.15 12.86 -10.79
C LYS A 110 6.82 13.84 -11.89
N GLU A 111 5.80 13.52 -12.67
CA GLU A 111 5.16 14.53 -13.52
C GLU A 111 4.31 15.51 -12.67
N ASP A 112 4.16 16.72 -13.19
CA ASP A 112 3.44 17.84 -12.61
C ASP A 112 1.99 17.51 -12.23
N THR A 113 1.49 18.24 -11.24
CA THR A 113 0.14 18.14 -10.67
C THR A 113 -0.96 18.01 -11.73
N VAL A 114 -1.50 16.83 -11.84
CA VAL A 114 -2.61 16.52 -12.75
C VAL A 114 -3.92 16.98 -12.09
N GLY A 115 -4.71 17.80 -12.77
CA GLY A 115 -6.04 18.21 -12.29
C GLY A 115 -6.98 17.00 -12.11
N VAL A 116 -8.09 17.17 -11.38
CA VAL A 116 -9.03 16.10 -10.99
C VAL A 116 -9.46 15.21 -12.18
N ILE A 117 -9.71 15.79 -13.35
CA ILE A 117 -10.06 15.02 -14.56
C ILE A 117 -8.89 14.17 -15.05
N GLY A 118 -7.66 14.67 -14.94
CA GLY A 118 -6.45 13.93 -15.27
C GLY A 118 -6.24 12.71 -14.38
N VAL A 119 -6.63 12.83 -13.08
CA VAL A 119 -6.65 11.73 -12.10
C VAL A 119 -7.49 10.56 -12.61
N PHE A 120 -8.74 10.81 -12.99
CA PHE A 120 -9.63 9.77 -13.52
C PHE A 120 -9.10 9.17 -14.83
N LYS A 121 -8.48 10.00 -15.68
CA LYS A 121 -7.89 9.54 -16.93
C LYS A 121 -6.65 8.65 -16.70
N ALA A 122 -5.81 8.98 -15.73
CA ALA A 122 -4.64 8.16 -15.36
C ALA A 122 -5.08 6.81 -14.76
N VAL A 123 -6.05 6.81 -13.84
CA VAL A 123 -6.63 5.57 -13.30
C VAL A 123 -7.25 4.72 -14.40
N ALA A 124 -7.98 5.32 -15.35
CA ALA A 124 -8.60 4.60 -16.45
C ALA A 124 -7.58 3.97 -17.42
N LYS A 125 -6.39 4.55 -17.55
CA LYS A 125 -5.29 4.00 -18.36
C LYS A 125 -4.57 2.83 -17.67
N ASN A 126 -4.58 2.78 -16.34
CA ASN A 126 -4.03 1.68 -15.56
C ASN A 126 -5.11 0.60 -15.38
N ASP A 127 -5.18 -0.34 -16.32
CA ASP A 127 -6.23 -1.36 -16.36
C ASP A 127 -6.23 -2.28 -15.12
N GLN A 128 -5.07 -2.58 -14.53
CA GLN A 128 -5.01 -3.40 -13.32
C GLN A 128 -5.60 -2.67 -12.12
N LEU A 129 -5.27 -1.39 -11.96
CA LEU A 129 -5.86 -0.52 -10.95
C LEU A 129 -7.37 -0.39 -11.13
N LEU A 130 -7.83 -0.18 -12.37
CA LEU A 130 -9.25 -0.07 -12.69
C LEU A 130 -10.03 -1.34 -12.35
N TRP A 131 -9.52 -2.51 -12.74
CA TRP A 131 -10.21 -3.77 -12.49
C TRP A 131 -10.21 -4.18 -11.02
N VAL A 132 -9.12 -3.93 -10.27
CA VAL A 132 -9.12 -4.15 -8.82
C VAL A 132 -10.09 -3.20 -8.12
N ALA A 133 -10.20 -1.95 -8.60
CA ALA A 133 -11.16 -0.97 -8.09
C ALA A 133 -12.60 -1.44 -8.25
N PHE A 134 -12.98 -1.92 -9.43
CA PHE A 134 -14.32 -2.50 -9.65
C PHE A 134 -14.59 -3.74 -8.81
N ALA A 135 -13.64 -4.68 -8.75
CA ALA A 135 -13.80 -5.87 -7.93
C ALA A 135 -13.99 -5.52 -6.45
N TYR A 136 -13.20 -4.56 -5.95
CA TYR A 136 -13.30 -4.10 -4.57
C TYR A 136 -14.59 -3.31 -4.30
N LEU A 137 -15.09 -2.55 -5.26
CA LEU A 137 -16.38 -1.86 -5.16
C LEU A 137 -17.53 -2.84 -4.95
N PHE A 138 -17.65 -3.85 -5.79
CA PHE A 138 -18.71 -4.86 -5.65
C PHE A 138 -18.58 -5.65 -4.36
N TYR A 139 -17.36 -6.01 -3.96
CA TYR A 139 -17.08 -6.60 -2.67
C TYR A 139 -17.55 -5.69 -1.52
N GLY A 140 -17.15 -4.41 -1.54
CA GLY A 140 -17.48 -3.42 -0.51
C GLY A 140 -18.99 -3.20 -0.37
N ILE A 141 -19.71 -3.09 -1.49
CA ILE A 141 -21.19 -3.00 -1.48
C ILE A 141 -21.79 -4.24 -0.81
N GLY A 142 -21.33 -5.44 -1.18
CA GLY A 142 -21.85 -6.70 -0.60
C GLY A 142 -21.65 -6.79 0.91
N ILE A 143 -20.42 -6.52 1.39
CA ILE A 143 -20.12 -6.63 2.83
C ILE A 143 -20.84 -5.56 3.66
N ASN A 144 -20.94 -4.33 3.14
CA ASN A 144 -21.60 -3.24 3.86
C ASN A 144 -23.11 -3.48 3.98
N ILE A 145 -23.76 -3.99 2.92
CA ILE A 145 -25.19 -4.33 2.97
C ILE A 145 -25.44 -5.44 3.99
N LEU A 146 -24.70 -6.55 3.92
CA LEU A 146 -24.92 -7.66 4.87
C LEU A 146 -24.64 -7.23 6.31
N GLY A 147 -23.49 -6.58 6.56
CA GLY A 147 -23.12 -6.12 7.91
C GLY A 147 -24.13 -5.14 8.50
N ALA A 148 -24.66 -4.21 7.72
CA ALA A 148 -25.69 -3.30 8.19
C ALA A 148 -27.03 -4.01 8.47
N LEU A 149 -27.39 -5.01 7.67
CA LEU A 149 -28.62 -5.77 7.83
C LEU A 149 -28.56 -6.82 8.96
N GLU A 150 -27.36 -7.22 9.42
CA GLU A 150 -27.20 -8.10 10.59
C GLU A 150 -27.91 -7.56 11.83
N VAL A 151 -27.78 -6.27 12.12
CA VAL A 151 -28.48 -5.63 13.26
C VAL A 151 -29.99 -5.80 13.15
N TYR A 152 -30.56 -5.58 11.95
CA TYR A 152 -31.99 -5.78 11.69
C TYR A 152 -32.40 -7.23 11.83
N TYR A 153 -31.57 -8.19 11.40
CA TYR A 153 -31.82 -9.61 11.56
C TYR A 153 -31.92 -10.00 13.02
N PHE A 154 -30.94 -9.62 13.85
CA PHE A 154 -30.96 -9.92 15.29
C PHE A 154 -32.15 -9.25 16.00
N THR A 155 -32.51 -8.03 15.59
CA THR A 155 -33.57 -7.25 16.23
C THR A 155 -34.97 -7.75 15.81
N TYR A 156 -35.23 -7.86 14.50
CA TYR A 156 -36.60 -8.07 13.99
C TYR A 156 -36.91 -9.51 13.60
N ILE A 157 -35.88 -10.32 13.21
CA ILE A 157 -36.08 -11.71 12.83
C ILE A 157 -35.91 -12.63 14.02
N MET A 158 -34.82 -12.49 14.76
CA MET A 158 -34.53 -13.32 15.94
C MET A 158 -35.18 -12.80 17.22
N GLY A 159 -35.48 -11.51 17.33
CA GLY A 159 -35.97 -10.88 18.55
C GLY A 159 -34.92 -10.83 19.69
N GLN A 160 -33.64 -10.94 19.38
CA GLN A 160 -32.51 -11.03 20.29
C GLN A 160 -31.43 -9.97 20.02
N PRO A 161 -31.72 -8.67 20.14
CA PRO A 161 -30.77 -7.61 19.76
C PRO A 161 -29.46 -7.65 20.55
N LYS A 162 -29.48 -8.14 21.80
CA LYS A 162 -28.27 -8.30 22.64
C LYS A 162 -27.26 -9.30 22.06
N SER A 163 -27.71 -10.28 21.29
CA SER A 163 -26.83 -11.27 20.67
C SER A 163 -25.93 -10.69 19.59
N PHE A 164 -26.27 -9.54 19.02
CA PHE A 164 -25.41 -8.79 18.10
C PHE A 164 -24.11 -8.31 18.78
N SER A 165 -24.15 -7.96 20.08
CA SER A 165 -22.94 -7.56 20.82
C SER A 165 -21.94 -8.72 20.98
N ILE A 166 -22.44 -9.95 21.07
CA ILE A 166 -21.58 -11.16 21.09
C ILE A 166 -20.83 -11.28 19.77
N LEU A 167 -21.54 -11.15 18.65
CA LEU A 167 -20.94 -11.18 17.32
C LEU A 167 -19.88 -10.09 17.15
N SER A 168 -20.18 -8.85 17.57
CA SER A 168 -19.23 -7.74 17.49
C SER A 168 -17.94 -8.01 18.25
N THR A 169 -18.04 -8.62 19.44
CA THR A 169 -16.87 -9.01 20.24
C THR A 169 -16.06 -10.10 19.53
N ILE A 170 -16.71 -11.12 18.98
CA ILE A 170 -16.05 -12.19 18.23
C ILE A 170 -15.32 -11.63 17.02
N ASN A 171 -15.92 -10.69 16.30
CA ASN A 171 -15.35 -10.08 15.09
C ASN A 171 -14.01 -9.36 15.34
N ILE A 172 -13.77 -8.82 16.53
CA ILE A 172 -12.48 -8.21 16.91
C ILE A 172 -11.37 -9.26 16.89
N PHE A 173 -11.58 -10.38 17.58
CA PHE A 173 -10.60 -11.48 17.62
C PHE A 173 -10.39 -12.12 16.26
N LEU A 174 -11.46 -12.32 15.51
CA LEU A 174 -11.39 -12.85 14.14
C LEU A 174 -10.60 -11.96 13.20
N GLY A 175 -10.78 -10.64 13.32
CA GLY A 175 -10.03 -9.67 12.53
C GLY A 175 -8.52 -9.75 12.78
N MET A 176 -8.11 -9.89 14.05
CA MET A 176 -6.70 -10.06 14.41
C MET A 176 -6.12 -11.37 13.85
N VAL A 177 -6.82 -12.50 14.04
CA VAL A 177 -6.38 -13.80 13.54
C VAL A 177 -6.31 -13.79 12.01
N SER A 178 -7.31 -13.23 11.35
CA SER A 178 -7.36 -13.10 9.89
C SER A 178 -6.18 -12.30 9.34
N ALA A 179 -5.89 -11.15 9.94
CA ALA A 179 -4.76 -10.31 9.52
C ALA A 179 -3.41 -11.03 9.74
N ALA A 180 -3.23 -11.72 10.87
CA ALA A 180 -2.01 -12.46 11.18
C ALA A 180 -1.78 -13.66 10.24
N LEU A 181 -2.86 -14.31 9.77
CA LEU A 181 -2.78 -15.45 8.84
C LEU A 181 -2.48 -15.03 7.40
N PHE A 182 -2.74 -13.78 7.03
CA PHE A 182 -2.59 -13.32 5.65
C PHE A 182 -1.19 -13.54 5.07
N PRO A 183 -0.06 -13.14 5.70
CA PRO A 183 1.27 -13.37 5.15
C PRO A 183 1.63 -14.86 4.98
N ILE A 184 1.08 -15.71 5.86
CA ILE A 184 1.30 -17.16 5.79
C ILE A 184 0.58 -17.75 4.58
N LEU A 185 -0.68 -17.34 4.37
CA LEU A 185 -1.50 -17.82 3.27
C LEU A 185 -1.04 -17.27 1.93
N SER A 186 -0.67 -15.99 1.86
CA SER A 186 -0.18 -15.36 0.64
C SER A 186 1.18 -15.88 0.20
N LYS A 187 2.00 -16.37 1.14
CA LYS A 187 3.26 -17.06 0.83
C LYS A 187 3.04 -18.45 0.25
N LYS A 188 2.00 -19.17 0.74
CA LYS A 188 1.70 -20.54 0.31
C LYS A 188 0.85 -20.58 -0.96
N PHE A 189 -0.08 -19.64 -1.08
CA PHE A 189 -1.01 -19.49 -2.21
C PHE A 189 -0.82 -18.09 -2.80
N SER A 190 -1.03 -17.91 -4.11
CA SER A 190 -1.01 -16.57 -4.69
C SER A 190 -2.09 -15.68 -4.07
N ARG A 191 -1.87 -14.37 -4.01
CA ARG A 191 -2.87 -13.39 -3.53
C ARG A 191 -4.20 -13.52 -4.27
N LYS A 192 -4.16 -13.87 -5.55
CA LYS A 192 -5.34 -14.13 -6.37
C LYS A 192 -6.15 -15.31 -5.84
N THR A 193 -5.49 -16.40 -5.49
CA THR A 193 -6.12 -17.60 -4.88
C THR A 193 -6.68 -17.28 -3.50
N VAL A 194 -5.95 -16.52 -2.68
CA VAL A 194 -6.43 -16.10 -1.36
C VAL A 194 -7.69 -15.25 -1.47
N PHE A 195 -7.72 -14.26 -2.38
CA PHE A 195 -8.92 -13.46 -2.63
C PHE A 195 -10.13 -14.32 -3.01
N GLY A 196 -9.97 -15.16 -4.04
CA GLY A 196 -11.05 -16.04 -4.50
C GLY A 196 -11.54 -16.97 -3.42
N GLY A 197 -10.63 -17.62 -2.68
CA GLY A 197 -10.95 -18.50 -1.56
C GLY A 197 -11.70 -17.79 -0.43
N CYS A 198 -11.29 -16.58 -0.08
CA CYS A 198 -11.97 -15.74 0.92
C CYS A 198 -13.42 -15.45 0.51
N LEU A 199 -13.66 -15.02 -0.73
CA LEU A 199 -14.99 -14.68 -1.18
C LEU A 199 -15.88 -15.93 -1.32
N VAL A 200 -15.34 -17.07 -1.76
CA VAL A 200 -16.08 -18.34 -1.77
C VAL A 200 -16.48 -18.75 -0.35
N PHE A 201 -15.57 -18.62 0.61
CA PHE A 201 -15.85 -18.91 2.02
C PHE A 201 -16.94 -17.98 2.58
N MET A 202 -16.95 -16.69 2.20
CA MET A 202 -18.01 -15.74 2.55
C MET A 202 -19.35 -16.14 1.92
N LEU A 203 -19.36 -16.58 0.65
CA LEU A 203 -20.58 -17.06 -0.02
C LEU A 203 -21.15 -18.31 0.68
N CYS A 204 -20.30 -19.24 1.11
CA CYS A 204 -20.71 -20.36 1.93
C CYS A 204 -21.34 -19.88 3.27
N GLY A 205 -20.73 -18.87 3.90
CA GLY A 205 -21.27 -18.23 5.10
C GLY A 205 -22.67 -17.64 4.88
N ILE A 206 -22.88 -16.93 3.77
CA ILE A 206 -24.21 -16.41 3.39
C ILE A 206 -25.21 -17.57 3.20
N GLY A 207 -24.79 -18.66 2.56
CA GLY A 207 -25.60 -19.87 2.43
C GLY A 207 -26.02 -20.45 3.78
N VAL A 208 -25.06 -20.66 4.69
CA VAL A 208 -25.35 -21.13 6.06
C VAL A 208 -26.31 -20.19 6.76
N PHE A 209 -26.11 -18.86 6.64
CA PHE A 209 -26.96 -17.84 7.27
C PHE A 209 -28.40 -17.92 6.74
N ALA A 210 -28.60 -18.10 5.45
CA ALA A 210 -29.93 -18.20 4.84
C ALA A 210 -30.74 -19.39 5.39
N PHE A 211 -30.07 -20.50 5.72
CA PHE A 211 -30.69 -21.70 6.28
C PHE A 211 -30.70 -21.74 7.81
N ALA A 212 -30.00 -20.84 8.50
CA ALA A 212 -29.86 -20.85 9.95
C ALA A 212 -31.18 -20.61 10.71
N GLY A 213 -32.14 -19.92 10.09
CA GLY A 213 -33.42 -19.56 10.75
C GLY A 213 -33.20 -18.81 12.06
N ASN A 214 -33.76 -19.33 13.16
CA ASN A 214 -33.62 -18.74 14.51
C ASN A 214 -32.54 -19.44 15.37
N ASN A 215 -31.76 -20.35 14.78
CA ASN A 215 -30.70 -21.03 15.52
C ASN A 215 -29.51 -20.10 15.70
N LEU A 216 -29.32 -19.56 16.91
CA LEU A 216 -28.27 -18.62 17.22
C LEU A 216 -26.87 -19.16 16.89
N ALA A 217 -26.60 -20.43 17.15
CA ALA A 217 -25.28 -21.02 16.90
C ALA A 217 -24.96 -21.05 15.40
N LEU A 218 -25.90 -21.38 14.54
CA LEU A 218 -25.73 -21.35 13.08
C LEU A 218 -25.62 -19.92 12.57
N VAL A 219 -26.39 -18.98 13.11
CA VAL A 219 -26.29 -17.55 12.76
C VAL A 219 -24.91 -17.00 13.12
N LEU A 220 -24.39 -17.28 14.31
CA LEU A 220 -23.06 -16.87 14.72
C LEU A 220 -21.95 -17.52 13.87
N LEU A 221 -22.09 -18.82 13.57
CA LEU A 221 -21.15 -19.52 12.69
C LEU A 221 -21.10 -18.86 11.29
N ALA A 222 -22.27 -18.59 10.71
CA ALA A 222 -22.39 -17.95 9.40
C ALA A 222 -21.77 -16.53 9.41
N ALA A 223 -22.05 -15.75 10.43
CA ALA A 223 -21.49 -14.43 10.59
C ALA A 223 -19.95 -14.46 10.77
N VAL A 224 -19.43 -15.45 11.49
CA VAL A 224 -17.98 -15.71 11.60
C VAL A 224 -17.37 -16.03 10.24
N MET A 225 -18.01 -16.93 9.47
CA MET A 225 -17.56 -17.27 8.11
C MET A 225 -17.55 -16.07 7.18
N PHE A 226 -18.45 -15.14 7.37
CA PHE A 226 -18.52 -13.90 6.59
C PHE A 226 -17.52 -12.85 7.06
N ALA A 227 -17.33 -12.66 8.36
CA ALA A 227 -16.47 -11.63 8.92
C ALA A 227 -14.97 -11.99 8.87
N PHE A 228 -14.63 -13.27 9.08
CA PHE A 228 -13.24 -13.71 9.16
C PHE A 228 -12.39 -13.34 7.95
N PRO A 229 -12.83 -13.51 6.67
CA PRO A 229 -11.98 -13.21 5.54
C PRO A 229 -11.79 -11.72 5.23
N GLN A 230 -12.60 -10.82 5.82
CA GLN A 230 -12.64 -9.41 5.45
C GLN A 230 -11.26 -8.72 5.54
N GLN A 231 -10.47 -9.02 6.59
CA GLN A 231 -9.14 -8.45 6.75
C GLN A 231 -8.15 -8.95 5.70
N MET A 232 -8.24 -10.22 5.31
CA MET A 232 -7.41 -10.78 4.24
C MET A 232 -7.75 -10.16 2.89
N VAL A 233 -9.03 -10.01 2.57
CA VAL A 233 -9.48 -9.35 1.33
C VAL A 233 -8.97 -7.91 1.25
N PHE A 234 -9.10 -7.16 2.36
CA PHE A 234 -8.55 -5.81 2.43
C PHE A 234 -7.05 -5.77 2.13
N LEU A 235 -6.27 -6.65 2.76
CA LEU A 235 -4.82 -6.72 2.56
C LEU A 235 -4.44 -7.14 1.13
N VAL A 236 -5.14 -8.12 0.55
CA VAL A 236 -4.93 -8.51 -0.86
C VAL A 236 -5.15 -7.32 -1.80
N VAL A 237 -6.28 -6.64 -1.64
CA VAL A 237 -6.62 -5.48 -2.49
C VAL A 237 -5.60 -4.36 -2.32
N LEU A 238 -5.21 -4.05 -1.08
CA LEU A 238 -4.19 -3.05 -0.80
C LEU A 238 -2.87 -3.39 -1.49
N MET A 239 -2.44 -4.65 -1.43
CA MET A 239 -1.20 -5.09 -2.08
C MET A 239 -1.27 -4.94 -3.60
N ILE A 240 -2.38 -5.32 -4.23
CA ILE A 240 -2.53 -5.17 -5.69
C ILE A 240 -2.60 -3.71 -6.10
N ILE A 241 -3.24 -2.84 -5.31
CA ILE A 241 -3.25 -1.39 -5.55
C ILE A 241 -1.82 -0.83 -5.44
N THR A 242 -1.05 -1.23 -4.42
CA THR A 242 0.34 -0.78 -4.28
C THR A 242 1.21 -1.28 -5.42
N ASP A 243 1.09 -2.54 -5.82
CA ASP A 243 1.84 -3.11 -6.94
C ASP A 243 1.40 -2.51 -8.30
N SER A 244 0.16 -2.01 -8.39
CA SER A 244 -0.33 -1.29 -9.57
C SER A 244 0.34 0.08 -9.79
N VAL A 245 1.05 0.60 -8.79
CA VAL A 245 1.86 1.83 -8.93
C VAL A 245 3.02 1.57 -9.90
N GLU A 246 3.80 0.51 -9.65
CA GLU A 246 4.90 0.11 -10.52
C GLU A 246 4.40 -0.37 -11.89
N TYR A 247 3.27 -1.08 -11.93
CA TYR A 247 2.62 -1.44 -13.20
C TYR A 247 2.21 -0.20 -14.01
N GLY A 248 1.66 0.82 -13.36
CA GLY A 248 1.32 2.10 -14.00
C GLY A 248 2.56 2.79 -14.54
N GLN A 249 3.62 2.87 -13.76
CA GLN A 249 4.91 3.45 -14.18
C GLN A 249 5.48 2.71 -15.39
N TRP A 250 5.49 1.37 -15.38
CA TRP A 250 5.95 0.55 -16.50
C TRP A 250 5.13 0.77 -17.77
N LYS A 251 3.81 0.90 -17.64
CA LYS A 251 2.90 1.00 -18.77
C LYS A 251 2.74 2.42 -19.33
N LEU A 252 2.76 3.42 -18.46
CA LEU A 252 2.43 4.82 -18.79
C LEU A 252 3.65 5.74 -18.80
N GLY A 253 4.79 5.29 -18.26
CA GLY A 253 6.03 6.06 -18.20
C GLY A 253 6.13 7.04 -17.02
N HIS A 254 5.10 7.16 -16.18
CA HIS A 254 5.09 8.03 -15.00
C HIS A 254 4.55 7.31 -13.76
N ARG A 255 4.98 7.75 -12.59
CA ARG A 255 4.66 7.12 -11.30
C ARG A 255 3.64 7.94 -10.52
N ASP A 256 2.46 7.38 -10.27
CA ASP A 256 1.35 8.01 -9.58
C ASP A 256 0.99 7.26 -8.27
N GLU A 257 1.81 7.37 -7.22
CA GLU A 257 1.58 6.65 -5.97
C GLU A 257 0.32 7.13 -5.22
N SER A 258 0.29 8.42 -4.90
CA SER A 258 -0.81 9.01 -4.12
C SER A 258 -2.15 8.90 -4.85
N LEU A 259 -2.13 9.02 -6.17
CA LEU A 259 -3.29 8.84 -7.02
C LEU A 259 -3.82 7.40 -6.97
N SER A 260 -2.94 6.42 -7.18
CA SER A 260 -3.32 5.01 -7.17
C SER A 260 -3.89 4.58 -5.82
N LEU A 261 -3.33 5.07 -4.71
CA LEU A 261 -3.78 4.71 -3.37
C LEU A 261 -5.03 5.48 -2.92
N SER A 262 -5.31 6.65 -3.50
CA SER A 262 -6.55 7.39 -3.23
C SER A 262 -7.81 6.73 -3.79
N ILE A 263 -7.66 5.80 -4.75
CA ILE A 263 -8.79 5.08 -5.33
C ILE A 263 -9.53 4.23 -4.29
N ARG A 264 -8.80 3.64 -3.33
CA ARG A 264 -9.41 2.80 -2.29
C ARG A 264 -10.36 3.57 -1.38
N PRO A 265 -9.96 4.68 -0.71
CA PRO A 265 -10.89 5.47 0.09
C PRO A 265 -12.08 6.01 -0.71
N LEU A 266 -11.87 6.39 -1.97
CA LEU A 266 -12.94 6.82 -2.86
C LEU A 266 -13.98 5.72 -3.05
N ILE A 267 -13.54 4.49 -3.33
CA ILE A 267 -14.42 3.33 -3.50
C ILE A 267 -15.15 3.00 -2.20
N ASP A 268 -14.46 3.03 -1.05
CA ASP A 268 -15.07 2.79 0.26
C ASP A 268 -16.22 3.77 0.52
N LYS A 269 -16.03 5.06 0.24
CA LYS A 269 -17.07 6.09 0.42
C LYS A 269 -18.22 5.93 -0.56
N PHE A 270 -17.92 5.71 -1.84
CA PHE A 270 -18.95 5.50 -2.87
C PHE A 270 -19.74 4.21 -2.61
N GLY A 271 -19.05 3.11 -2.32
CA GLY A 271 -19.66 1.83 -1.98
C GLY A 271 -20.53 1.92 -0.72
N GLY A 272 -20.06 2.64 0.31
CA GLY A 272 -20.82 2.90 1.53
C GLY A 272 -22.11 3.69 1.25
N ALA A 273 -22.04 4.74 0.43
CA ALA A 273 -23.22 5.54 0.06
C ALA A 273 -24.27 4.70 -0.69
N VAL A 274 -23.84 3.90 -1.67
CA VAL A 274 -24.73 2.98 -2.41
C VAL A 274 -25.34 1.95 -1.45
N SER A 275 -24.53 1.35 -0.59
CA SER A 275 -24.97 0.32 0.36
C SER A 275 -26.01 0.86 1.32
N ASN A 276 -25.79 2.05 1.89
CA ASN A 276 -26.75 2.68 2.81
C ASN A 276 -28.10 2.95 2.13
N GLY A 277 -28.10 3.38 0.86
CA GLY A 277 -29.32 3.54 0.06
C GLY A 277 -30.07 2.22 -0.11
N VAL A 278 -29.35 1.15 -0.45
CA VAL A 278 -29.93 -0.20 -0.62
C VAL A 278 -30.47 -0.75 0.71
N VAL A 279 -29.73 -0.61 1.81
CA VAL A 279 -30.15 -1.02 3.16
C VAL A 279 -31.44 -0.30 3.57
N GLY A 280 -31.52 1.01 3.33
CA GLY A 280 -32.72 1.80 3.60
C GLY A 280 -33.94 1.30 2.83
N GLN A 281 -33.79 1.01 1.53
CA GLN A 281 -34.85 0.45 0.71
C GLN A 281 -35.30 -0.95 1.18
N ILE A 282 -34.35 -1.81 1.52
CA ILE A 282 -34.64 -3.15 2.07
C ILE A 282 -35.43 -3.05 3.37
N ALA A 283 -35.04 -2.15 4.28
CA ALA A 283 -35.74 -1.93 5.54
C ALA A 283 -37.19 -1.42 5.33
N ILE A 284 -37.40 -0.49 4.41
CA ILE A 284 -38.72 0.05 4.06
C ILE A 284 -39.61 -1.07 3.47
N LEU A 285 -39.11 -1.82 2.47
CA LEU A 285 -39.85 -2.91 1.82
C LEU A 285 -40.18 -4.06 2.78
N ALA A 286 -39.38 -4.24 3.81
CA ALA A 286 -39.64 -5.21 4.87
C ALA A 286 -40.60 -4.70 5.96
N GLY A 287 -40.95 -3.41 5.96
CA GLY A 287 -41.77 -2.79 7.01
C GLY A 287 -40.98 -2.51 8.31
N MET A 288 -39.65 -2.53 8.27
CA MET A 288 -38.74 -2.29 9.42
C MET A 288 -38.43 -0.79 9.56
N THR A 289 -39.48 0.00 9.77
CA THR A 289 -39.38 1.47 9.90
C THR A 289 -39.42 1.93 11.35
N THR A 290 -39.32 3.23 11.59
CA THR A 290 -39.36 3.83 12.93
C THR A 290 -40.62 3.38 13.68
N GLY A 291 -40.43 2.84 14.91
CA GLY A 291 -41.52 2.33 15.73
C GLY A 291 -41.95 0.88 15.44
N ALA A 292 -41.37 0.22 14.41
CA ALA A 292 -41.64 -1.18 14.16
C ALA A 292 -41.10 -2.07 15.30
N THR A 293 -41.83 -3.15 15.60
CA THR A 293 -41.44 -4.18 16.53
C THR A 293 -41.31 -5.54 15.82
N ALA A 294 -40.62 -6.50 16.41
CA ALA A 294 -40.48 -7.84 15.81
C ALA A 294 -41.85 -8.49 15.52
N SER A 295 -42.89 -8.17 16.30
CA SER A 295 -44.24 -8.67 16.14
C SER A 295 -45.04 -7.93 15.02
N SER A 296 -44.68 -6.68 14.71
CA SER A 296 -45.39 -5.90 13.68
C SER A 296 -44.95 -6.24 12.24
N ILE A 297 -43.83 -6.94 12.07
CA ILE A 297 -43.31 -7.31 10.75
C ILE A 297 -44.11 -8.50 10.20
N THR A 298 -44.68 -8.30 9.02
CA THR A 298 -45.46 -9.33 8.32
C THR A 298 -44.59 -10.52 7.86
N ALA A 299 -45.21 -11.67 7.62
CA ALA A 299 -44.50 -12.84 7.08
C ALA A 299 -43.88 -12.54 5.71
N ALA A 300 -44.58 -11.79 4.86
CA ALA A 300 -44.06 -11.34 3.56
C ALA A 300 -42.87 -10.36 3.74
N GLY A 301 -42.95 -9.42 4.68
CA GLY A 301 -41.84 -8.52 5.01
C GLY A 301 -40.59 -9.25 5.47
N ARG A 302 -40.75 -10.26 6.33
CA ARG A 302 -39.62 -11.12 6.78
C ARG A 302 -39.00 -11.92 5.64
N MET A 303 -39.82 -12.44 4.71
CA MET A 303 -39.33 -13.18 3.55
C MET A 303 -38.56 -12.25 2.58
N ASN A 304 -39.14 -11.09 2.26
CA ASN A 304 -38.48 -10.08 1.41
C ASN A 304 -37.16 -9.61 1.98
N PHE A 305 -37.13 -9.34 3.30
CA PHE A 305 -35.91 -8.99 4.02
C PHE A 305 -34.83 -10.06 3.86
N LYS A 306 -35.15 -11.32 4.19
CA LYS A 306 -34.20 -12.42 4.09
C LYS A 306 -33.70 -12.61 2.66
N LEU A 307 -34.60 -12.59 1.68
CA LEU A 307 -34.24 -12.73 0.29
C LEU A 307 -33.24 -11.64 -0.13
N MET A 308 -33.53 -10.38 0.13
CA MET A 308 -32.67 -9.28 -0.25
C MET A 308 -31.36 -9.26 0.56
N MET A 309 -31.41 -9.54 1.87
CA MET A 309 -30.24 -9.60 2.74
C MET A 309 -29.20 -10.61 2.25
N PHE A 310 -29.63 -11.72 1.68
CA PHE A 310 -28.72 -12.79 1.24
C PHE A 310 -28.44 -12.74 -0.27
N ALA A 311 -29.44 -12.50 -1.10
CA ALA A 311 -29.26 -12.53 -2.56
C ALA A 311 -28.42 -11.34 -3.05
N VAL A 312 -28.66 -10.14 -2.56
CA VAL A 312 -27.92 -8.93 -3.04
C VAL A 312 -26.42 -9.05 -2.74
N PRO A 313 -25.97 -9.31 -1.49
CA PRO A 313 -24.55 -9.51 -1.21
C PRO A 313 -23.94 -10.70 -1.97
N ALA A 314 -24.68 -11.82 -2.10
CA ALA A 314 -24.17 -12.98 -2.84
C ALA A 314 -23.91 -12.65 -4.32
N VAL A 315 -24.80 -11.92 -4.97
CA VAL A 315 -24.59 -11.44 -6.35
C VAL A 315 -23.40 -10.50 -6.43
N MET A 316 -23.28 -9.52 -5.50
CA MET A 316 -22.16 -8.58 -5.48
C MET A 316 -20.82 -9.29 -5.30
N LEU A 317 -20.71 -10.21 -4.35
CA LEU A 317 -19.50 -11.01 -4.13
C LEU A 317 -19.17 -11.89 -5.33
N THR A 318 -20.16 -12.48 -5.97
CA THR A 318 -19.97 -13.30 -7.19
C THR A 318 -19.43 -12.46 -8.34
N ILE A 319 -19.98 -11.28 -8.57
CA ILE A 319 -19.47 -10.33 -9.58
C ILE A 319 -18.02 -9.95 -9.26
N SER A 320 -17.72 -9.65 -8.00
CA SER A 320 -16.37 -9.32 -7.53
C SER A 320 -15.38 -10.46 -7.84
N ILE A 321 -15.72 -11.72 -7.53
CA ILE A 321 -14.90 -12.91 -7.85
C ILE A 321 -14.64 -12.99 -9.35
N ILE A 322 -15.69 -12.90 -10.18
CA ILE A 322 -15.57 -13.03 -11.63
C ILE A 322 -14.64 -11.97 -12.20
N ILE A 323 -14.82 -10.71 -11.80
CA ILE A 323 -13.95 -9.61 -12.23
C ILE A 323 -12.51 -9.89 -11.81
N PHE A 324 -12.29 -10.16 -10.53
CA PHE A 324 -10.95 -10.33 -9.97
C PHE A 324 -10.21 -11.51 -10.63
N MET A 325 -10.86 -12.67 -10.72
CA MET A 325 -10.26 -13.88 -11.28
C MET A 325 -9.98 -13.78 -12.78
N LYS A 326 -10.82 -13.06 -13.54
CA LYS A 326 -10.65 -12.95 -15.01
C LYS A 326 -9.78 -11.77 -15.44
N LYS A 327 -9.80 -10.64 -14.70
CA LYS A 327 -9.21 -9.38 -15.17
C LYS A 327 -7.91 -9.01 -14.46
N ILE A 328 -7.68 -9.49 -13.23
CA ILE A 328 -6.42 -9.22 -12.54
C ILE A 328 -5.38 -10.23 -13.03
N THR A 329 -4.38 -9.71 -13.74
CA THR A 329 -3.22 -10.46 -14.25
C THR A 329 -1.92 -10.12 -13.53
N LEU A 330 -1.94 -9.08 -12.68
CA LEU A 330 -0.82 -8.65 -11.88
C LEU A 330 -0.62 -9.61 -10.71
N THR A 331 0.19 -10.66 -10.94
CA THR A 331 0.64 -11.59 -9.92
C THR A 331 1.93 -11.08 -9.27
N GLU A 332 2.32 -11.67 -8.14
CA GLU A 332 3.57 -11.35 -7.44
C GLU A 332 4.80 -11.55 -8.35
N GLU A 333 4.80 -12.62 -9.16
CA GLU A 333 5.86 -12.91 -10.11
C GLU A 333 5.90 -11.87 -11.23
N ARG A 334 4.73 -11.50 -11.78
CA ARG A 334 4.66 -10.48 -12.82
C ARG A 334 5.07 -9.10 -12.30
N HIS A 335 4.70 -8.77 -11.06
CA HIS A 335 5.15 -7.54 -10.39
C HIS A 335 6.68 -7.52 -10.25
N ALA A 336 7.31 -8.60 -9.77
CA ALA A 336 8.76 -8.70 -9.67
C ALA A 336 9.47 -8.54 -11.04
N GLN A 337 8.90 -9.10 -12.12
CA GLN A 337 9.39 -8.90 -13.47
C GLN A 337 9.31 -7.43 -13.91
N ILE A 338 8.17 -6.77 -13.63
CA ILE A 338 7.97 -5.35 -13.94
C ILE A 338 8.97 -4.47 -13.22
N VAL A 339 9.20 -4.70 -11.93
CA VAL A 339 10.21 -3.97 -11.15
C VAL A 339 11.59 -4.17 -11.77
N ALA A 340 11.97 -5.41 -12.12
CA ALA A 340 13.23 -5.69 -12.77
C ALA A 340 13.34 -5.08 -14.18
N GLU A 341 12.22 -4.98 -14.94
CA GLU A 341 12.15 -4.28 -16.22
C GLU A 341 12.30 -2.77 -16.05
N LEU A 342 11.65 -2.17 -15.05
CA LEU A 342 11.79 -0.76 -14.72
C LEU A 342 13.24 -0.41 -14.34
N GLU A 343 13.87 -1.23 -13.51
CA GLU A 343 15.29 -1.10 -13.16
C GLU A 343 16.20 -1.20 -14.40
N LYS A 344 15.88 -2.10 -15.36
CA LYS A 344 16.59 -2.22 -16.63
C LYS A 344 16.33 -1.05 -17.57
N THR A 345 15.10 -0.54 -17.63
CA THR A 345 14.72 0.59 -18.49
C THR A 345 15.38 1.86 -18.00
N TRP A 346 15.45 2.02 -16.69
CA TRP A 346 16.20 3.09 -16.06
C TRP A 346 17.69 3.04 -16.45
N GLY A 347 18.28 1.85 -16.54
CA GLY A 347 19.62 1.66 -17.13
C GLY A 347 19.69 1.93 -18.65
N LYS A 348 18.56 1.87 -19.39
CA LYS A 348 18.49 2.23 -20.83
C LYS A 348 18.29 3.72 -21.06
N ASP A 349 17.57 4.42 -20.17
CA ASP A 349 17.43 5.89 -20.24
C ASP A 349 18.77 6.58 -19.98
N LEU A 350 19.72 5.89 -19.33
CA LEU A 350 21.14 6.23 -19.33
C LEU A 350 21.80 6.06 -20.71
N GLY A 351 21.04 5.71 -21.77
CA GLY A 351 21.50 5.61 -23.15
C GLY A 351 22.46 4.45 -23.42
N ILE A 352 22.36 3.38 -22.62
CA ILE A 352 23.20 2.18 -22.76
C ILE A 352 22.56 1.26 -23.82
N SER A 353 22.71 1.64 -25.10
CA SER A 353 22.47 0.73 -26.24
C SER A 353 23.75 -0.05 -26.48
N VAL A 354 23.81 -1.31 -26.09
CA VAL A 354 24.94 -2.18 -26.35
C VAL A 354 24.87 -2.66 -27.81
N LYS A 355 25.77 -2.17 -28.63
CA LYS A 355 26.13 -2.84 -29.87
C LYS A 355 27.04 -4.02 -29.50
N ASN A 356 26.59 -5.26 -29.71
CA ASN A 356 27.45 -6.44 -29.62
C ASN A 356 28.64 -6.29 -30.57
N THR A 357 29.78 -5.93 -30.03
CA THR A 357 31.06 -6.09 -30.71
C THR A 357 31.82 -7.20 -30.01
N SER A 358 31.84 -8.36 -30.62
CA SER A 358 32.75 -9.45 -30.28
C SER A 358 34.18 -9.01 -30.63
N SER A 359 34.91 -8.50 -29.65
CA SER A 359 36.37 -8.42 -29.72
C SER A 359 36.93 -8.60 -28.32
N ASP A 360 37.82 -9.58 -28.19
CA ASP A 360 38.60 -9.94 -26.99
C ASP A 360 39.65 -8.86 -26.60
N GLU A 361 39.36 -7.58 -26.74
CA GLU A 361 40.25 -6.56 -26.20
C GLU A 361 40.02 -6.39 -24.69
N LYS A 362 41.05 -6.67 -23.92
CA LYS A 362 41.10 -6.41 -22.48
C LYS A 362 40.94 -4.90 -22.25
N PHE A 363 39.75 -4.49 -21.85
CA PHE A 363 39.48 -3.10 -21.46
C PHE A 363 40.07 -2.82 -20.09
N SER A 364 40.96 -1.84 -20.00
CA SER A 364 41.60 -1.46 -18.73
C SER A 364 40.83 -0.33 -18.06
N VAL A 365 40.39 -0.58 -16.84
CA VAL A 365 39.73 0.43 -15.98
C VAL A 365 40.72 0.82 -14.89
N LYS A 366 41.09 2.11 -14.82
CA LYS A 366 41.90 2.63 -13.71
C LYS A 366 41.02 2.87 -12.48
N ALA A 367 41.60 2.81 -11.29
CA ALA A 367 40.89 3.18 -10.08
C ALA A 367 40.49 4.68 -10.14
N PRO A 368 39.21 5.01 -10.04
CA PRO A 368 38.74 6.40 -10.18
C PRO A 368 38.99 7.24 -8.93
N VAL A 369 39.43 6.66 -7.84
CA VAL A 369 39.81 7.34 -6.59
C VAL A 369 40.95 6.59 -5.93
N SER A 370 41.79 7.30 -5.22
CA SER A 370 42.84 6.72 -4.37
C SER A 370 42.21 6.12 -3.13
N GLY A 371 42.51 4.83 -2.82
CA GLY A 371 41.94 4.20 -1.65
C GLY A 371 42.13 2.69 -1.61
N ASN A 372 41.49 2.04 -0.64
CA ASN A 372 41.51 0.59 -0.48
C ASN A 372 40.36 -0.06 -1.20
N LEU A 373 40.66 -0.95 -2.18
CA LEU A 373 39.68 -1.74 -2.87
C LEU A 373 39.04 -2.75 -1.93
N ILE A 374 37.71 -2.83 -1.92
CA ILE A 374 36.92 -3.81 -1.17
C ILE A 374 35.90 -4.50 -2.09
N GLU A 375 35.52 -5.71 -1.75
CA GLU A 375 34.46 -6.39 -2.47
C GLU A 375 33.11 -5.72 -2.20
N LEU A 376 32.23 -5.75 -3.21
CA LEU A 376 30.90 -5.17 -3.09
C LEU A 376 30.07 -5.86 -1.98
N SER A 377 30.33 -7.14 -1.73
CA SER A 377 29.74 -7.93 -0.65
C SER A 377 30.05 -7.43 0.76
N GLU A 378 31.14 -6.68 0.93
CA GLU A 378 31.56 -6.11 2.22
C GLU A 378 30.93 -4.73 2.50
N VAL A 379 30.22 -4.18 1.53
CA VAL A 379 29.52 -2.91 1.69
C VAL A 379 28.28 -3.09 2.56
N ASN A 380 28.13 -2.27 3.59
CA ASN A 380 27.01 -2.36 4.54
C ASN A 380 25.71 -1.77 3.97
N ASP A 381 25.27 -2.29 2.82
CA ASP A 381 24.03 -1.91 2.15
C ASP A 381 23.50 -3.08 1.32
N ASP A 382 22.23 -3.44 1.50
CA ASP A 382 21.59 -4.60 0.86
C ASP A 382 21.45 -4.47 -0.68
N VAL A 383 21.49 -3.28 -1.21
CA VAL A 383 21.37 -3.02 -2.65
C VAL A 383 22.70 -3.31 -3.35
N PHE A 384 23.79 -2.85 -2.74
CA PHE A 384 25.13 -3.02 -3.29
C PHE A 384 25.72 -4.40 -2.95
N SER A 385 25.67 -4.82 -1.69
CA SER A 385 26.25 -6.08 -1.24
C SER A 385 25.63 -7.33 -1.88
N LYS A 386 24.34 -7.27 -2.21
CA LYS A 386 23.62 -8.37 -2.89
C LYS A 386 23.66 -8.27 -4.43
N GLY A 387 24.44 -7.33 -4.98
CA GLY A 387 24.56 -7.14 -6.43
C GLY A 387 23.29 -6.68 -7.13
N LYS A 388 22.29 -6.18 -6.41
CA LYS A 388 21.01 -5.70 -6.98
C LYS A 388 21.20 -4.50 -7.90
N ALA A 389 22.19 -3.65 -7.63
CA ALA A 389 22.52 -2.48 -8.42
C ALA A 389 23.45 -2.80 -9.62
N GLY A 390 24.00 -3.99 -9.73
CA GLY A 390 24.91 -4.44 -10.76
C GLY A 390 26.17 -5.09 -10.21
N LEU A 391 27.01 -5.60 -11.09
CA LEU A 391 28.34 -6.11 -10.72
C LEU A 391 29.30 -4.94 -10.60
N GLY A 392 30.24 -5.00 -9.66
CA GLY A 392 31.18 -3.92 -9.47
C GLY A 392 32.15 -4.16 -8.31
N PHE A 393 32.76 -3.09 -7.88
CA PHE A 393 33.67 -3.05 -6.74
C PHE A 393 33.45 -1.77 -5.95
N ALA A 394 33.93 -1.71 -4.73
CA ALA A 394 33.90 -0.50 -3.93
C ALA A 394 35.30 -0.11 -3.49
N ILE A 395 35.53 1.17 -3.26
CA ILE A 395 36.78 1.71 -2.75
C ILE A 395 36.49 2.54 -1.51
N ARG A 396 37.26 2.29 -0.44
CA ARG A 396 37.35 3.23 0.69
C ARG A 396 38.33 4.33 0.32
N PRO A 397 37.87 5.56 0.07
CA PRO A 397 38.71 6.62 -0.45
C PRO A 397 39.69 7.13 0.61
N ASN A 398 40.86 7.57 0.16
CA ASN A 398 41.84 8.29 0.99
C ASN A 398 41.79 9.79 0.76
N ASP A 399 41.11 10.23 -0.32
CA ASP A 399 40.88 11.63 -0.63
C ASP A 399 39.47 11.83 -1.25
N GLY A 400 39.03 13.07 -1.35
CA GLY A 400 37.69 13.43 -1.83
C GLY A 400 37.53 13.63 -3.32
N ARG A 401 38.53 13.26 -4.16
CA ARG A 401 38.51 13.52 -5.61
C ARG A 401 38.32 12.27 -6.43
N VAL A 402 37.41 12.34 -7.37
CA VAL A 402 37.06 11.22 -8.27
C VAL A 402 37.41 11.58 -9.71
N TYR A 403 38.14 10.70 -10.37
CA TYR A 403 38.67 10.86 -11.73
C TYR A 403 38.07 9.89 -12.72
N ALA A 404 38.07 10.24 -13.99
CA ALA A 404 37.63 9.38 -15.07
C ALA A 404 38.51 8.12 -15.18
N PRO A 405 37.93 6.91 -15.02
CA PRO A 405 38.70 5.67 -15.06
C PRO A 405 39.10 5.23 -16.46
N PHE A 406 38.49 5.81 -17.50
CA PHE A 406 38.74 5.59 -18.93
C PHE A 406 38.15 6.73 -19.74
N ASP A 407 38.49 6.80 -21.02
CA ASP A 407 37.89 7.79 -21.95
C ASP A 407 36.42 7.47 -22.13
N ALA A 408 35.56 8.46 -21.89
CA ALA A 408 34.11 8.27 -21.83
C ALA A 408 33.34 9.52 -22.27
N ARG A 409 32.04 9.33 -22.41
CA ARG A 409 31.07 10.41 -22.47
C ARG A 409 30.23 10.39 -21.17
N VAL A 410 30.09 11.54 -20.55
CA VAL A 410 29.20 11.72 -19.39
C VAL A 410 27.76 11.57 -19.88
N ARG A 411 27.06 10.64 -19.30
CA ARG A 411 25.66 10.34 -19.69
C ARG A 411 24.65 10.96 -18.75
N GLN A 412 25.01 10.97 -17.46
CA GLN A 412 24.13 11.53 -16.45
C GLN A 412 24.95 12.12 -15.30
N VAL A 413 24.55 13.29 -14.86
CA VAL A 413 24.98 13.90 -13.59
C VAL A 413 23.74 14.00 -12.72
N PHE A 414 23.74 13.29 -11.59
CA PHE A 414 22.59 13.29 -10.68
C PHE A 414 22.40 14.68 -10.06
N SER A 415 21.17 15.14 -9.92
CA SER A 415 20.82 16.46 -9.37
C SER A 415 21.40 16.71 -7.99
N THR A 416 21.57 15.64 -7.20
CA THR A 416 22.23 15.64 -5.90
C THR A 416 23.75 15.46 -5.96
N ARG A 417 24.35 15.43 -7.15
CA ARG A 417 25.78 15.40 -7.44
C ARG A 417 26.59 14.28 -6.76
N HIS A 418 25.93 13.34 -6.11
CA HIS A 418 26.56 12.21 -5.40
C HIS A 418 26.92 11.05 -6.35
N ALA A 419 26.41 11.08 -7.57
CA ALA A 419 26.63 10.03 -8.55
C ALA A 419 26.79 10.61 -9.98
N VAL A 420 27.62 9.96 -10.79
CA VAL A 420 27.86 10.28 -12.20
C VAL A 420 27.88 9.00 -13.01
N GLY A 421 27.08 8.93 -14.08
CA GLY A 421 27.08 7.87 -15.06
C GLY A 421 27.93 8.22 -16.28
N ILE A 422 28.87 7.35 -16.65
CA ILE A 422 29.75 7.52 -17.80
C ILE A 422 29.71 6.30 -18.73
N VAL A 423 29.91 6.51 -20.02
CA VAL A 423 29.90 5.45 -21.02
C VAL A 423 31.11 5.56 -21.92
N ALA A 424 31.91 4.49 -22.02
CA ALA A 424 33.05 4.39 -22.94
C ALA A 424 32.58 4.21 -24.39
N ASP A 425 33.45 4.50 -25.34
CA ASP A 425 33.17 4.36 -26.78
C ASP A 425 32.85 2.91 -27.19
N ASN A 426 33.32 1.91 -26.43
CA ASN A 426 33.00 0.49 -26.63
C ASN A 426 31.61 0.08 -26.04
N GLY A 427 30.85 1.03 -25.45
CA GLY A 427 29.54 0.78 -24.88
C GLY A 427 29.57 0.30 -23.43
N MET A 428 30.73 0.20 -22.77
CA MET A 428 30.81 -0.12 -21.34
C MET A 428 30.32 1.07 -20.54
N ALA A 429 29.33 0.85 -19.69
CA ALA A 429 28.79 1.86 -18.80
C ALA A 429 29.31 1.63 -17.36
N LEU A 430 29.66 2.71 -16.70
CA LEU A 430 30.06 2.74 -15.31
C LEU A 430 29.25 3.80 -14.56
N LEU A 431 28.62 3.40 -13.47
CA LEU A 431 28.04 4.31 -12.49
C LEU A 431 29.04 4.48 -11.34
N ILE A 432 29.43 5.70 -11.08
CA ILE A 432 30.25 6.12 -9.97
C ILE A 432 29.31 6.69 -8.91
N HIS A 433 29.19 6.04 -7.77
CA HIS A 433 28.28 6.44 -6.69
C HIS A 433 29.07 6.68 -5.40
N VAL A 434 28.99 7.85 -4.81
CA VAL A 434 29.79 8.24 -3.65
C VAL A 434 28.95 8.17 -2.37
N GLY A 435 29.37 7.29 -1.46
CA GLY A 435 28.78 7.11 -0.13
C GLY A 435 27.43 6.39 -0.13
N LEU A 436 27.03 5.90 1.04
CA LEU A 436 25.73 5.27 1.27
C LEU A 436 24.73 6.30 1.81
N GLY A 437 23.54 6.36 1.21
CA GLY A 437 22.49 7.28 1.65
C GLY A 437 22.77 8.77 1.38
N THR A 438 23.77 9.09 0.56
CA THR A 438 24.20 10.45 0.27
C THR A 438 23.21 11.29 -0.55
N VAL A 439 22.21 10.68 -1.16
CA VAL A 439 21.04 11.36 -1.74
C VAL A 439 20.36 12.28 -0.71
N ALA A 440 20.34 11.89 0.55
CA ALA A 440 19.75 12.69 1.65
C ALA A 440 20.45 14.03 1.88
N LEU A 441 21.69 14.19 1.42
CA LEU A 441 22.48 15.43 1.53
C LEU A 441 22.05 16.50 0.50
N LYS A 442 21.18 16.14 -0.47
CA LYS A 442 20.65 17.08 -1.49
C LYS A 442 21.72 17.90 -2.21
N GLY A 443 22.88 17.30 -2.44
CA GLY A 443 24.02 17.93 -3.09
C GLY A 443 24.97 18.69 -2.17
N THR A 444 24.69 18.79 -0.87
CA THR A 444 25.61 19.38 0.09
C THR A 444 26.83 18.48 0.26
N GLY A 445 28.02 19.03 0.13
CA GLY A 445 29.27 18.26 0.22
C GLY A 445 29.73 17.64 -1.08
N PHE A 446 29.12 18.01 -2.24
CA PHE A 446 29.51 17.53 -3.57
C PHE A 446 29.68 18.67 -4.55
N VAL A 447 30.75 18.60 -5.35
CA VAL A 447 30.96 19.44 -6.55
C VAL A 447 31.20 18.54 -7.74
N THR A 448 30.50 18.78 -8.85
CA THR A 448 30.74 18.09 -10.12
C THR A 448 31.43 19.04 -11.10
N TYR A 449 32.44 18.53 -11.79
CA TYR A 449 33.24 19.27 -12.77
C TYR A 449 32.89 18.93 -14.22
N VAL A 450 31.87 18.07 -14.38
CA VAL A 450 31.44 17.58 -15.70
C VAL A 450 29.94 17.82 -15.90
N GLU A 451 29.55 17.95 -17.16
CA GLU A 451 28.15 18.14 -17.59
C GLU A 451 27.69 16.95 -18.45
N GLU A 452 26.38 16.74 -18.49
CA GLU A 452 25.79 15.70 -19.34
C GLU A 452 26.10 15.92 -20.81
N GLY A 453 26.48 14.85 -21.50
CA GLY A 453 26.92 14.88 -22.91
C GLY A 453 28.40 15.23 -23.11
N GLN A 454 29.12 15.71 -22.11
CA GLN A 454 30.54 16.05 -22.17
C GLN A 454 31.39 14.81 -22.46
N ARG A 455 32.41 14.95 -23.31
CA ARG A 455 33.47 13.95 -23.49
C ARG A 455 34.56 14.20 -22.47
N ILE A 456 34.96 13.15 -21.78
CA ILE A 456 36.02 13.15 -20.75
C ILE A 456 37.10 12.16 -21.12
N SER A 457 38.33 12.48 -20.79
CA SER A 457 39.50 11.62 -20.96
C SER A 457 39.89 10.96 -19.66
N GLN A 458 40.52 9.81 -19.73
CA GLN A 458 41.03 9.10 -18.54
C GLN A 458 41.91 10.00 -17.70
N GLY A 459 41.56 10.18 -16.43
CA GLY A 459 42.27 11.03 -15.47
C GLY A 459 41.66 12.42 -15.30
N ASP A 460 40.64 12.80 -16.09
CA ASP A 460 39.91 14.03 -15.88
C ASP A 460 39.16 13.98 -14.54
N GLU A 461 39.12 15.09 -13.81
CA GLU A 461 38.37 15.19 -12.55
C GLU A 461 36.87 15.26 -12.84
N ILE A 462 36.12 14.35 -12.22
CA ILE A 462 34.68 14.23 -12.47
C ILE A 462 33.89 14.91 -11.36
N LEU A 463 34.20 14.58 -10.11
CA LEU A 463 33.55 15.15 -8.95
C LEU A 463 34.47 15.20 -7.72
N GLU A 464 34.17 16.10 -6.83
CA GLU A 464 34.82 16.23 -5.52
C GLU A 464 33.77 16.14 -4.42
N PHE A 465 34.14 15.55 -3.31
CA PHE A 465 33.31 15.43 -2.11
C PHE A 465 34.12 15.71 -0.84
N TRP A 466 33.45 16.23 0.21
CA TRP A 466 34.09 16.51 1.49
C TRP A 466 33.87 15.34 2.45
N ASP A 467 34.97 14.75 2.90
CA ASP A 467 34.99 13.56 3.76
C ASP A 467 34.23 13.80 5.09
N ASP A 468 34.39 14.98 5.70
CA ASP A 468 33.68 15.35 6.94
C ASP A 468 32.14 15.33 6.80
N THR A 469 31.62 15.54 5.61
CA THR A 469 30.17 15.50 5.33
C THR A 469 29.67 14.08 5.10
N ILE A 470 30.53 13.19 4.64
CA ILE A 470 30.18 11.80 4.21
C ILE A 470 30.57 10.77 5.28
N GLN A 471 31.56 11.03 6.12
CA GLN A 471 31.99 10.10 7.18
C GLN A 471 30.87 9.57 8.09
N PRO A 472 29.83 10.36 8.47
CA PRO A 472 28.73 9.83 9.26
C PRO A 472 27.83 8.82 8.52
N LEU A 473 27.93 8.77 7.18
CA LEU A 473 27.05 8.00 6.29
C LEU A 473 27.71 6.76 5.68
N SER A 474 28.94 6.42 6.08
CA SER A 474 29.81 5.34 5.53
C SER A 474 30.56 5.74 4.25
N PRO A 475 31.89 5.97 4.34
CA PRO A 475 32.72 6.50 3.26
C PRO A 475 33.17 5.41 2.28
N CYS A 476 32.25 4.74 1.62
CA CYS A 476 32.57 3.80 0.55
C CYS A 476 32.06 4.36 -0.79
N ILE A 477 32.95 4.45 -1.77
CA ILE A 477 32.54 4.79 -3.15
C ILE A 477 32.30 3.48 -3.89
N GLN A 478 31.09 3.32 -4.45
CA GLN A 478 30.69 2.16 -5.19
C GLN A 478 30.87 2.40 -6.68
N PHE A 479 31.51 1.50 -7.37
CA PHE A 479 31.68 1.48 -8.80
C PHE A 479 30.92 0.31 -9.39
N LEU A 480 29.81 0.60 -10.06
CA LEU A 480 28.95 -0.42 -10.63
C LEU A 480 29.21 -0.55 -12.12
N LEU A 481 29.90 -1.62 -12.50
CA LEU A 481 30.07 -2.03 -13.87
C LEU A 481 28.79 -2.72 -14.35
N ARG A 482 28.13 -2.19 -15.35
CA ARG A 482 27.10 -2.90 -16.09
C ARG A 482 27.69 -3.41 -17.42
N HIS A 483 28.20 -4.62 -17.39
CA HIS A 483 28.36 -5.41 -18.60
C HIS A 483 27.06 -6.18 -18.80
N LEU A 484 26.34 -5.92 -19.88
CA LEU A 484 25.20 -6.74 -20.28
C LEU A 484 25.72 -8.07 -20.83
N CYS A 485 26.04 -9.01 -19.92
CA CYS A 485 26.11 -10.41 -20.29
C CYS A 485 24.68 -10.94 -20.39
N THR A 486 24.30 -11.29 -21.60
CA THR A 486 23.18 -12.17 -21.89
C THR A 486 23.41 -13.50 -21.21
N TYR A 487 22.54 -13.86 -20.25
CA TYR A 487 22.35 -15.28 -19.92
C TYR A 487 21.44 -15.87 -21.01
N SER A 488 22.01 -16.82 -21.76
CA SER A 488 21.30 -17.76 -22.62
C SER A 488 20.40 -18.68 -21.78
#